data_531154fc846dce898ae27fb72762dc63
#
_entry.id   531154fc846dce898ae27fb72762dc63
#
_cell.length_a   1.000
_cell.length_b   1.000
_cell.length_c   1.000
_cell.angle_alpha   90.00
_cell.angle_beta   90.00
_cell.angle_gamma   90.00
#
_symmetry.space_group_name_H-M   'P 1'
#
loop_
_entity.id
_entity.type
_entity.pdbx_description
1 polymer ?
#
loop_
_entity_poly.entity_id
_entity_poly.type
_entity_poly.pdbx_seq_one_letter_code
_entity_poly.pdbx_strand_id
1 'polypeptide(L)'
;NKSIGSPVFFFFKIGTTQLVDVSQMVNLDELARVAKAYHLKISVVGAADSATGNDGINNPLSKSRADYITQQLMVRGIDKSMIISKSEGGIDEYSPITANRHTAVRLFVQ
;
A
#
# COMPACT_ATOMS: atom_id res chain seq x y z
N ASN A 1 -13.43 -0.03 14.79
CA ASN A 1 -12.58 -0.21 13.60
C ASN A 1 -11.54 -1.28 13.82
N LYS A 2 -11.98 -2.50 13.68
CA LYS A 2 -11.13 -3.66 13.93
C LYS A 2 -10.54 -4.16 12.62
N SER A 3 -9.20 -4.30 12.56
CA SER A 3 -8.53 -4.85 11.39
C SER A 3 -8.78 -6.35 11.29
N ILE A 4 -8.82 -6.85 10.06
CA ILE A 4 -9.03 -8.25 9.76
C ILE A 4 -7.73 -8.81 9.17
N GLY A 5 -7.18 -9.82 9.83
CA GLY A 5 -5.94 -10.45 9.38
C GLY A 5 -4.72 -9.55 9.50
N SER A 6 -3.65 -9.96 8.87
CA SER A 6 -2.39 -9.22 8.82
C SER A 6 -2.37 -8.27 7.62
N PRO A 7 -1.56 -7.20 7.68
CA PRO A 7 -1.39 -6.35 6.50
C PRO A 7 -0.75 -7.14 5.37
N VAL A 8 -1.10 -6.76 4.14
CA VAL A 8 -0.46 -7.29 2.93
C VAL A 8 0.44 -6.20 2.38
N PHE A 9 1.69 -6.54 2.13
CA PHE A 9 2.70 -5.61 1.63
C PHE A 9 2.91 -5.79 0.13
N PHE A 10 2.97 -4.66 -0.57
CA PHE A 10 3.29 -4.60 -2.00
C PHE A 10 4.63 -3.87 -2.12
N PHE A 11 5.67 -4.56 -2.55
CA PHE A 11 7.03 -4.03 -2.55
C PHE A 11 7.40 -3.41 -3.89
N PHE A 12 8.12 -2.30 -3.83
CA PHE A 12 8.50 -1.51 -5.00
C PHE A 12 10.02 -1.51 -5.22
N LYS A 13 10.42 -1.36 -6.46
CA LYS A 13 11.82 -1.16 -6.83
C LYS A 13 12.28 0.21 -6.32
N ILE A 14 13.58 0.31 -6.02
CA ILE A 14 14.16 1.55 -5.48
C ILE A 14 13.78 2.77 -6.34
N GLY A 15 13.34 3.82 -5.67
CA GLY A 15 13.01 5.09 -6.32
C GLY A 15 11.84 5.07 -7.29
N THR A 16 11.01 4.01 -7.29
CA THR A 16 9.93 3.85 -8.28
C THR A 16 8.60 3.48 -7.64
N THR A 17 7.54 3.53 -8.45
CA THR A 17 6.23 2.95 -8.17
C THR A 17 6.02 1.66 -8.97
N GLN A 18 7.11 1.00 -9.36
CA GLN A 18 7.07 -0.27 -10.06
C GLN A 18 7.23 -1.41 -9.07
N LEU A 19 6.31 -2.37 -9.08
CA LEU A 19 6.40 -3.53 -8.19
C LEU A 19 7.64 -4.37 -8.52
N VAL A 20 8.28 -4.87 -7.47
CA VAL A 20 9.37 -5.83 -7.60
C VAL A 20 8.88 -7.09 -8.29
N ASP A 21 7.65 -7.51 -7.93
CA ASP A 21 7.01 -8.69 -8.51
C ASP A 21 5.55 -8.36 -8.83
N VAL A 22 5.24 -8.24 -10.12
CA VAL A 22 3.89 -7.90 -10.57
C VAL A 22 2.87 -8.99 -10.24
N SER A 23 3.31 -10.22 -9.98
CA SER A 23 2.41 -11.30 -9.56
C SER A 23 1.75 -11.01 -8.21
N GLN A 24 2.30 -10.07 -7.41
CA GLN A 24 1.67 -9.63 -6.18
C GLN A 24 0.28 -9.03 -6.40
N MET A 25 -0.04 -8.59 -7.62
CA MET A 25 -1.36 -8.02 -7.92
C MET A 25 -2.49 -9.04 -7.76
N VAL A 26 -2.19 -10.34 -7.78
CA VAL A 26 -3.16 -11.39 -7.44
C VAL A 26 -3.66 -11.19 -6.01
N ASN A 27 -2.79 -10.80 -5.09
CA ASN A 27 -3.18 -10.52 -3.70
C ASN A 27 -4.13 -9.32 -3.63
N LEU A 28 -3.91 -8.32 -4.49
CA LEU A 28 -4.78 -7.15 -4.53
C LEU A 28 -6.16 -7.52 -5.09
N ASP A 29 -6.21 -8.40 -6.10
CA ASP A 29 -7.48 -8.93 -6.63
C ASP A 29 -8.29 -9.56 -5.50
N GLU A 30 -7.63 -10.38 -4.66
CA GLU A 30 -8.30 -11.07 -3.56
C GLU A 30 -8.73 -10.10 -2.45
N LEU A 31 -7.89 -9.14 -2.10
CA LEU A 31 -8.25 -8.10 -1.12
C LEU A 31 -9.49 -7.32 -1.57
N ALA A 32 -9.53 -6.94 -2.84
CA ALA A 32 -10.67 -6.23 -3.41
C ALA A 32 -11.94 -7.09 -3.38
N ARG A 33 -11.82 -8.37 -3.73
CA ARG A 33 -12.94 -9.32 -3.72
C ARG A 33 -13.54 -9.43 -2.30
N VAL A 34 -12.68 -9.64 -1.31
CA VAL A 34 -13.10 -9.80 0.09
C VAL A 34 -13.73 -8.50 0.61
N ALA A 35 -13.09 -7.37 0.33
CA ALA A 35 -13.60 -6.06 0.78
C ALA A 35 -15.00 -5.78 0.22
N LYS A 36 -15.24 -6.10 -1.06
CA LYS A 36 -16.56 -5.92 -1.67
C LYS A 36 -17.58 -6.89 -1.08
N ALA A 37 -17.20 -8.15 -0.91
CA ALA A 37 -18.12 -9.19 -0.43
C ALA A 37 -18.64 -8.90 0.98
N TYR A 38 -17.78 -8.35 1.84
CA TYR A 38 -18.09 -8.13 3.25
C TYR A 38 -18.20 -6.65 3.63
N HIS A 39 -18.20 -5.76 2.64
CA HIS A 39 -18.31 -4.31 2.85
C HIS A 39 -17.28 -3.76 3.83
N LEU A 40 -16.01 -4.10 3.59
CA LEU A 40 -14.91 -3.71 4.45
C LEU A 40 -14.27 -2.40 3.97
N LYS A 41 -13.77 -1.63 4.92
CA LYS A 41 -12.90 -0.49 4.61
C LYS A 41 -11.47 -0.97 4.39
N ILE A 42 -10.71 -0.21 3.59
CA ILE A 42 -9.35 -0.55 3.23
C ILE A 42 -8.44 0.60 3.63
N SER A 43 -7.40 0.29 4.40
CA SER A 43 -6.32 1.24 4.70
C SER A 43 -5.15 0.95 3.77
N VAL A 44 -4.63 2.00 3.15
CA VAL A 44 -3.50 1.94 2.21
C VAL A 44 -2.45 2.91 2.70
N VAL A 45 -1.27 2.41 3.06
CA VAL A 45 -0.19 3.23 3.61
C VAL A 45 1.08 3.03 2.79
N GLY A 46 1.50 4.08 2.08
CA GLY A 46 2.72 4.06 1.29
C GLY A 46 3.94 4.44 2.11
N ALA A 47 5.09 3.87 1.76
CA ALA A 47 6.36 4.12 2.44
C ALA A 47 7.54 4.09 1.47
N ALA A 48 8.59 4.80 1.83
CA ALA A 48 9.88 4.78 1.15
C ALA A 48 10.95 4.43 2.19
N ASP A 49 12.12 3.93 1.76
CA ASP A 49 13.18 3.66 2.71
C ASP A 49 13.96 4.94 3.02
N SER A 50 14.20 5.20 4.31
CA SER A 50 14.91 6.40 4.74
C SER A 50 16.42 6.33 4.52
N ALA A 51 16.94 5.15 4.20
CA ALA A 51 18.38 4.96 3.94
C ALA A 51 18.79 5.51 2.57
N THR A 52 17.84 5.74 1.66
CA THR A 52 18.09 6.32 0.35
C THR A 52 17.28 7.61 0.17
N GLY A 53 17.82 8.55 -0.60
CA GLY A 53 17.15 9.83 -0.83
C GLY A 53 17.09 10.71 0.42
N ASN A 54 16.10 11.58 0.44
CA ASN A 54 15.83 12.50 1.55
C ASN A 54 14.33 12.75 1.62
N ASP A 55 13.87 13.56 2.58
CA ASP A 55 12.43 13.81 2.76
C ASP A 55 11.78 14.43 1.53
N GLY A 56 12.49 15.30 0.82
CA GLY A 56 11.99 15.92 -0.41
C GLY A 56 11.72 14.91 -1.52
N ILE A 57 12.40 13.76 -1.50
CA ILE A 57 12.22 12.65 -2.44
C ILE A 57 11.25 11.63 -1.85
N ASN A 58 11.44 11.25 -0.59
CA ASN A 58 10.72 10.14 0.04
C ASN A 58 9.26 10.46 0.35
N ASN A 59 8.94 11.70 0.71
CA ASN A 59 7.58 12.08 0.99
C ASN A 59 6.68 11.93 -0.25
N PRO A 60 7.01 12.54 -1.42
CA PRO A 60 6.19 12.32 -2.60
C PRO A 60 6.25 10.90 -3.13
N LEU A 61 7.38 10.20 -2.98
CA LEU A 61 7.50 8.81 -3.42
C LEU A 61 6.57 7.89 -2.63
N SER A 62 6.54 8.03 -1.29
CA SER A 62 5.66 7.24 -0.45
C SER A 62 4.19 7.51 -0.78
N LYS A 63 3.85 8.77 -1.07
CA LYS A 63 2.50 9.14 -1.51
C LYS A 63 2.15 8.49 -2.85
N SER A 64 3.06 8.53 -3.81
CA SER A 64 2.84 7.91 -5.13
C SER A 64 2.62 6.42 -5.02
N ARG A 65 3.31 5.74 -4.10
CA ARG A 65 3.13 4.31 -3.85
C ARG A 65 1.76 4.00 -3.26
N ALA A 66 1.28 4.85 -2.34
CA ALA A 66 -0.08 4.73 -1.81
C ALA A 66 -1.12 5.00 -2.90
N ASP A 67 -0.92 6.06 -3.69
CA ASP A 67 -1.83 6.43 -4.76
C ASP A 67 -1.93 5.35 -5.83
N TYR A 68 -0.82 4.71 -6.17
CA TYR A 68 -0.80 3.62 -7.15
C TYR A 68 -1.71 2.46 -6.71
N ILE A 69 -1.55 2.00 -5.48
CA ILE A 69 -2.37 0.89 -4.96
C ILE A 69 -3.83 1.32 -4.80
N THR A 70 -4.07 2.54 -4.34
CA THR A 70 -5.44 3.09 -4.25
C THR A 70 -6.13 3.06 -5.61
N GLN A 71 -5.43 3.52 -6.66
CA GLN A 71 -5.96 3.52 -8.01
C GLN A 71 -6.27 2.10 -8.49
N GLN A 72 -5.39 1.16 -8.20
CA GLN A 72 -5.57 -0.24 -8.56
C GLN A 72 -6.76 -0.88 -7.85
N LEU A 73 -7.03 -0.49 -6.61
CA LEU A 73 -8.23 -0.92 -5.89
C LEU A 73 -9.50 -0.35 -6.55
N MET A 74 -9.47 0.91 -6.95
CA MET A 74 -10.61 1.55 -7.63
C MET A 74 -10.90 0.89 -8.97
N VAL A 75 -9.86 0.52 -9.72
CA VAL A 75 -10.00 -0.23 -10.98
C VAL A 75 -10.71 -1.57 -10.75
N ARG A 76 -10.52 -2.16 -9.57
CA ARG A 76 -11.16 -3.42 -9.17
C ARG A 76 -12.54 -3.23 -8.53
N GLY A 77 -13.10 -2.03 -8.63
CA GLY A 77 -14.46 -1.75 -8.21
C GLY A 77 -14.62 -1.33 -6.76
N ILE A 78 -13.55 -0.96 -6.08
CA ILE A 78 -13.64 -0.42 -4.73
C ILE A 78 -13.99 1.07 -4.81
N ASP A 79 -15.03 1.48 -4.12
CA ASP A 79 -15.41 2.88 -4.03
C ASP A 79 -14.35 3.64 -3.23
N LYS A 80 -13.98 4.82 -3.71
CA LYS A 80 -12.98 5.66 -3.04
C LYS A 80 -13.36 5.98 -1.60
N SER A 81 -14.64 6.10 -1.29
CA SER A 81 -15.13 6.36 0.07
C SER A 81 -14.78 5.24 1.05
N MET A 82 -14.44 4.05 0.54
CA MET A 82 -14.07 2.90 1.36
C MET A 82 -12.56 2.80 1.56
N ILE A 83 -11.77 3.70 0.97
CA ILE A 83 -10.31 3.65 1.02
C ILE A 83 -9.79 4.82 1.84
N ILE A 84 -8.93 4.50 2.82
CA ILE A 84 -8.19 5.50 3.59
C ILE A 84 -6.74 5.39 3.15
N SER A 85 -6.26 6.40 2.43
CA SER A 85 -4.91 6.41 1.87
C SER A 85 -4.03 7.38 2.66
N LYS A 86 -2.86 6.90 3.08
CA LYS A 86 -1.86 7.68 3.80
C LYS A 86 -0.47 7.38 3.26
N SER A 87 0.48 8.25 3.60
CA SER A 87 1.89 8.05 3.28
C SER A 87 2.74 8.40 4.49
N GLU A 88 3.81 7.63 4.70
CA GLU A 88 4.68 7.77 5.87
C GLU A 88 6.02 8.43 5.55
N GLY A 89 6.29 8.71 4.27
CA GLY A 89 7.61 9.20 3.87
C GLY A 89 8.67 8.12 3.99
N GLY A 90 9.88 8.52 4.36
CA GLY A 90 10.99 7.57 4.58
C GLY A 90 10.87 6.90 5.94
N ILE A 91 10.96 5.58 5.95
CA ILE A 91 10.90 4.77 7.17
C ILE A 91 12.11 3.84 7.28
N ASP A 92 12.38 3.38 8.49
CA ASP A 92 13.42 2.41 8.80
C ASP A 92 12.88 1.42 9.85
N GLU A 93 11.76 0.78 9.51
CA GLU A 93 11.07 -0.12 10.44
C GLU A 93 11.43 -1.58 10.22
N TYR A 94 11.79 -1.93 9.00
CA TYR A 94 11.95 -3.33 8.60
C TYR A 94 13.36 -3.63 8.11
N SER A 95 13.72 -4.90 8.18
CA SER A 95 14.99 -5.41 7.66
C SER A 95 14.69 -6.58 6.74
N PRO A 96 15.33 -6.68 5.56
CA PRO A 96 16.35 -5.76 5.02
C PRO A 96 15.76 -4.42 4.59
N ILE A 97 16.60 -3.47 4.22
CA ILE A 97 16.21 -2.11 3.82
C ILE A 97 15.11 -2.13 2.74
N THR A 98 15.20 -3.06 1.80
CA THR A 98 14.24 -3.21 0.71
C THR A 98 12.80 -3.40 1.19
N ALA A 99 12.60 -3.93 2.40
CA ALA A 99 11.27 -4.14 2.97
C ALA A 99 10.57 -2.83 3.35
N ASN A 100 11.29 -1.70 3.38
CA ASN A 100 10.71 -0.39 3.64
C ASN A 100 10.16 0.30 2.38
N ARG A 101 10.36 -0.29 1.19
CA ARG A 101 9.88 0.22 -0.10
C ARG A 101 8.57 -0.44 -0.44
N HIS A 102 7.48 0.00 0.22
CA HIS A 102 6.22 -0.73 0.11
C HIS A 102 4.98 0.15 0.20
N THR A 103 3.85 -0.48 -0.07
CA THR A 103 2.53 -0.01 0.35
C THR A 103 1.90 -1.14 1.16
N ALA A 104 1.46 -0.84 2.37
CA ALA A 104 0.79 -1.79 3.25
C ALA A 104 -0.72 -1.62 3.13
N VAL A 105 -1.43 -2.73 2.95
CA VAL A 105 -2.88 -2.74 2.79
C VAL A 105 -3.51 -3.56 3.91
N ARG A 106 -4.47 -2.96 4.62
CA ARG A 106 -5.23 -3.61 5.70
C ARG A 106 -6.71 -3.51 5.42
N LEU A 107 -7.44 -4.54 5.83
CA LEU A 107 -8.91 -4.53 5.80
C LEU A 107 -9.46 -4.27 7.20
N PHE A 108 -10.55 -3.49 7.26
CA PHE A 108 -11.20 -3.13 8.52
C PHE A 108 -12.70 -3.35 8.44
N VAL A 109 -13.28 -3.78 9.55
CA VAL A 109 -14.74 -3.78 9.72
C VAL A 109 -15.20 -2.32 9.84
N GLN A 110 -16.28 -2.00 9.16
CA GLN A 110 -16.90 -0.67 9.28
C GLN A 110 -17.49 -0.45 10.65
#